data_ca2dc4cde2fa8b53a234c5373aa68b48
#
_entry.id   ca2dc4cde2fa8b53a234c5373aa68b48
#
_cell.length_a   1.000
_cell.length_b   1.000
_cell.length_c   1.000
_cell.angle_alpha   90.00
_cell.angle_beta   90.00
_cell.angle_gamma   90.00
#
_symmetry.space_group_name_H-M   'P 1'
#
loop_
_entity.id
_entity.type
_entity.pdbx_description
1 polymer ?
#
loop_
_entity_poly.entity_id
_entity_poly.type
_entity_poly.pdbx_seq_one_letter_code
_entity_poly.pdbx_strand_id
1 'polypeptide(L)'
;MTIKEEMIQKLYNQKCEDNEETSNFKKEMAKGWFTDLRDEICVSFEDIEKNFSKDNKKIIFEKKSWDRDGGGGGTISLMKGNVFEKVGVNISTVYGEFSEEFRKQIPGAEKNGRFWATGISVVSHMCNPFIPATHMNTRLLVTGTGKEKKIWFGGGGDLTPMFEDIESSNIFHNGFKESCNKYNNLYYSNFKKWCDDYFYIPHRKEPRGTGGIFFDYLYTDDWNEDFQFIKDVGKSFLKSYIEIINKRINDKFDEEDRKKQLIKRGRYVEFNLLYDRGTIFGLKTGGNTEAVLMSLPPMVIWP
;
A
#
# COMPACT_ATOMS: atom_id res chain seq x y z
N MET A 1 -10.52 -24.14 7.64
CA MET A 1 -10.84 -22.83 7.03
C MET A 1 -9.63 -21.96 7.22
N THR A 2 -9.19 -21.27 6.20
CA THR A 2 -8.09 -20.30 6.30
C THR A 2 -8.59 -19.00 6.92
N ILE A 3 -7.71 -18.19 7.49
CA ILE A 3 -8.11 -16.89 8.07
C ILE A 3 -8.75 -15.96 7.02
N LYS A 4 -8.32 -16.08 5.76
CA LYS A 4 -8.93 -15.38 4.62
C LYS A 4 -10.38 -15.79 4.40
N GLU A 5 -10.67 -17.09 4.41
CA GLU A 5 -12.03 -17.61 4.25
C GLU A 5 -12.93 -17.19 5.43
N GLU A 6 -12.39 -17.20 6.64
CA GLU A 6 -13.07 -16.71 7.83
C GLU A 6 -13.41 -15.22 7.75
N MET A 7 -12.47 -14.39 7.33
CA MET A 7 -12.68 -12.95 7.13
C MET A 7 -13.77 -12.69 6.07
N ILE A 8 -13.70 -13.37 4.95
CA ILE A 8 -14.70 -13.24 3.87
C ILE A 8 -16.08 -13.65 4.40
N GLN A 9 -16.20 -14.80 5.08
CA GLN A 9 -17.46 -15.28 5.61
C GLN A 9 -18.03 -14.31 6.67
N LYS A 10 -17.18 -13.80 7.55
CA LYS A 10 -17.56 -12.83 8.59
C LYS A 10 -18.09 -11.54 7.95
N LEU A 11 -17.40 -11.03 6.93
CA LEU A 11 -17.84 -9.85 6.20
C LEU A 11 -19.19 -10.06 5.49
N TYR A 12 -19.40 -11.20 4.83
CA TYR A 12 -20.71 -11.48 4.21
C TYR A 12 -21.83 -11.56 5.24
N ASN A 13 -21.55 -12.06 6.44
CA ASN A 13 -22.52 -12.12 7.54
C ASN A 13 -22.65 -10.81 8.32
N GLN A 14 -21.81 -9.80 8.04
CA GLN A 14 -21.87 -8.50 8.70
C GLN A 14 -23.28 -7.90 8.60
N LYS A 15 -23.84 -7.52 9.73
CA LYS A 15 -25.02 -6.68 9.83
C LYS A 15 -24.57 -5.30 10.26
N CYS A 16 -24.64 -4.35 9.35
CA CYS A 16 -24.26 -2.98 9.69
C CYS A 16 -25.38 -2.32 10.49
N GLU A 17 -25.13 -2.10 11.76
CA GLU A 17 -26.04 -1.38 12.67
C GLU A 17 -25.74 0.14 12.69
N ASP A 18 -24.67 0.56 12.03
CA ASP A 18 -24.29 1.97 11.95
C ASP A 18 -25.40 2.80 11.29
N ASN A 19 -25.87 3.80 11.99
CA ASN A 19 -26.63 4.87 11.37
C ASN A 19 -25.72 5.71 10.46
N GLU A 20 -26.29 6.68 9.76
CA GLU A 20 -25.54 7.49 8.80
C GLU A 20 -24.47 8.35 9.49
N GLU A 21 -24.76 8.89 10.66
CA GLU A 21 -23.83 9.70 11.46
C GLU A 21 -22.61 8.89 11.90
N THR A 22 -22.81 7.70 12.48
CA THR A 22 -21.73 6.79 12.88
C THR A 22 -20.90 6.35 11.68
N SER A 23 -21.54 6.02 10.55
CA SER A 23 -20.83 5.65 9.33
C SER A 23 -19.97 6.79 8.78
N ASN A 24 -20.48 8.03 8.80
CA ASN A 24 -19.72 9.19 8.36
C ASN A 24 -18.57 9.52 9.32
N PHE A 25 -18.78 9.38 10.63
CA PHE A 25 -17.72 9.54 11.62
C PHE A 25 -16.56 8.57 11.36
N LYS A 26 -16.82 7.28 11.14
CA LYS A 26 -15.80 6.27 10.80
C LYS A 26 -15.04 6.63 9.52
N LYS A 27 -15.74 7.12 8.50
CA LYS A 27 -15.13 7.58 7.24
C LYS A 27 -14.17 8.76 7.44
N GLU A 28 -14.60 9.78 8.18
CA GLU A 28 -13.77 10.96 8.44
C GLU A 28 -12.57 10.62 9.33
N MET A 29 -12.72 9.74 10.32
CA MET A 29 -11.61 9.25 11.13
C MET A 29 -10.54 8.54 10.27
N ALA A 30 -10.96 7.66 9.37
CA ALA A 30 -10.04 6.95 8.49
C ALA A 30 -9.34 7.91 7.50
N LYS A 31 -10.09 8.83 6.89
CA LYS A 31 -9.55 9.85 5.99
C LYS A 31 -8.54 10.75 6.69
N GLY A 32 -8.86 11.21 7.91
CA GLY A 32 -7.94 11.99 8.75
C GLY A 32 -6.64 11.23 8.99
N TRP A 33 -6.72 9.99 9.44
CA TRP A 33 -5.57 9.14 9.69
C TRP A 33 -4.67 8.97 8.46
N PHE A 34 -5.23 8.68 7.28
CA PHE A 34 -4.42 8.53 6.06
C PHE A 34 -3.75 9.84 5.64
N THR A 35 -4.38 10.98 5.94
CA THR A 35 -3.76 12.30 5.72
C THR A 35 -2.58 12.51 6.67
N ASP A 36 -2.77 12.24 7.96
CA ASP A 36 -1.72 12.38 8.98
C ASP A 36 -0.53 11.45 8.67
N LEU A 37 -0.82 10.18 8.33
CA LEU A 37 0.23 9.21 7.98
C LEU A 37 1.00 9.63 6.72
N ARG A 38 0.30 10.15 5.69
CA ARG A 38 0.94 10.71 4.50
C ARG A 38 1.91 11.84 4.87
N ASP A 39 1.48 12.76 5.72
CA ASP A 39 2.30 13.90 6.10
C ASP A 39 3.49 13.46 6.97
N GLU A 40 3.31 12.51 7.89
CA GLU A 40 4.39 11.92 8.69
C GLU A 40 5.44 11.22 7.79
N ILE A 41 5.01 10.44 6.81
CA ILE A 41 5.91 9.77 5.85
C ILE A 41 6.65 10.80 5.01
N CYS A 42 5.96 11.81 4.47
CA CYS A 42 6.59 12.85 3.66
C CYS A 42 7.68 13.59 4.43
N VAL A 43 7.39 14.06 5.64
CA VAL A 43 8.36 14.75 6.51
C VAL A 43 9.56 13.86 6.82
N SER A 44 9.32 12.59 7.18
CA SER A 44 10.40 11.65 7.50
C SER A 44 11.33 11.40 6.31
N PHE A 45 10.79 11.29 5.10
CA PHE A 45 11.59 11.06 3.91
C PHE A 45 12.30 12.34 3.42
N GLU A 46 11.71 13.50 3.59
CA GLU A 46 12.37 14.79 3.36
C GLU A 46 13.54 15.00 4.32
N ASP A 47 13.42 14.62 5.58
CA ASP A 47 14.49 14.67 6.57
C ASP A 47 15.65 13.72 6.20
N ILE A 48 15.37 12.52 5.66
CA ILE A 48 16.40 11.61 5.16
C ILE A 48 17.17 12.27 4.00
N GLU A 49 16.49 12.85 3.01
CA GLU A 49 17.14 13.56 1.90
C GLU A 49 18.00 14.72 2.40
N LYS A 50 17.46 15.53 3.31
CA LYS A 50 18.16 16.67 3.90
C LYS A 50 19.43 16.26 4.64
N ASN A 51 19.39 15.18 5.41
CA ASN A 51 20.51 14.70 6.20
C ASN A 51 21.58 14.03 5.33
N PHE A 52 21.22 13.43 4.19
CA PHE A 52 22.12 12.78 3.25
C PHE A 52 22.77 13.79 2.29
N SER A 53 22.04 14.78 1.85
CA SER A 53 22.53 15.77 0.87
C SER A 53 23.55 16.71 1.50
N LYS A 54 24.72 16.83 0.86
CA LYS A 54 25.74 17.82 1.20
C LYS A 54 25.44 19.21 0.60
N ASP A 55 24.48 19.26 -0.32
CA ASP A 55 24.06 20.47 -0.99
C ASP A 55 22.88 21.10 -0.25
N ASN A 56 22.86 22.44 -0.15
CA ASN A 56 21.75 23.18 0.46
C ASN A 56 20.43 23.15 -0.37
N LYS A 57 20.36 22.29 -1.38
CA LYS A 57 19.16 22.16 -2.21
C LYS A 57 18.04 21.49 -1.43
N LYS A 58 16.94 22.20 -1.25
CA LYS A 58 15.75 21.66 -0.58
C LYS A 58 15.05 20.65 -1.50
N ILE A 59 15.06 19.38 -1.12
CA ILE A 59 14.33 18.28 -1.77
C ILE A 59 13.08 18.04 -0.94
N ILE A 60 11.92 18.24 -1.52
CA ILE A 60 10.61 18.11 -0.84
C ILE A 60 9.60 17.42 -1.76
N PHE A 61 8.52 16.94 -1.16
CA PHE A 61 7.39 16.42 -1.92
C PHE A 61 6.60 17.53 -2.64
N GLU A 62 6.43 17.35 -3.93
CA GLU A 62 5.46 18.11 -4.72
C GLU A 62 4.09 17.45 -4.56
N LYS A 63 3.10 18.24 -4.10
CA LYS A 63 1.73 17.76 -3.87
C LYS A 63 0.82 18.27 -4.99
N LYS A 64 0.13 17.35 -5.67
CA LYS A 64 -0.84 17.65 -6.74
C LYS A 64 -2.18 16.98 -6.43
N SER A 65 -3.21 17.78 -6.20
CA SER A 65 -4.58 17.26 -6.04
C SER A 65 -5.20 16.92 -7.39
N TRP A 66 -6.09 15.96 -7.38
CA TRP A 66 -6.86 15.53 -8.55
C TRP A 66 -8.29 15.18 -8.15
N ASP A 67 -9.21 15.39 -9.05
CA ASP A 67 -10.61 15.00 -8.93
C ASP A 67 -10.89 13.79 -9.81
N ARG A 68 -11.88 12.98 -9.43
CA ARG A 68 -12.36 11.83 -10.18
C ARG A 68 -13.75 12.15 -10.74
N ASP A 69 -13.96 11.99 -12.03
CA ASP A 69 -15.24 12.25 -12.71
C ASP A 69 -16.41 11.47 -12.09
N GLY A 70 -16.16 10.27 -11.55
CA GLY A 70 -17.16 9.44 -10.87
C GLY A 70 -17.40 9.80 -9.41
N GLY A 71 -16.71 10.81 -8.86
CA GLY A 71 -16.84 11.30 -7.49
C GLY A 71 -15.63 11.04 -6.61
N GLY A 72 -15.27 12.08 -5.84
CA GLY A 72 -14.08 12.12 -4.99
C GLY A 72 -12.82 12.50 -5.73
N GLY A 73 -11.67 12.14 -5.17
CA GLY A 73 -10.37 12.52 -5.70
C GLY A 73 -9.24 12.11 -4.78
N GLY A 74 -8.10 12.77 -4.89
CA GLY A 74 -6.96 12.48 -4.05
C GLY A 74 -5.84 13.49 -4.19
N THR A 75 -4.71 13.18 -3.56
CA THR A 75 -3.48 13.96 -3.67
C THR A 75 -2.31 13.03 -3.97
N ILE A 76 -1.62 13.28 -5.06
CA ILE A 76 -0.32 12.69 -5.37
C ILE A 76 0.73 13.53 -4.65
N SER A 77 1.57 12.90 -3.83
CA SER A 77 2.76 13.52 -3.27
C SER A 77 3.96 12.79 -3.85
N LEU A 78 4.77 13.48 -4.66
CA LEU A 78 5.89 12.89 -5.38
C LEU A 78 7.19 13.62 -5.03
N MET A 79 8.25 12.86 -4.72
CA MET A 79 9.58 13.40 -4.51
C MET A 79 10.61 12.64 -5.34
N LYS A 80 11.62 13.37 -5.84
CA LYS A 80 12.83 12.84 -6.48
C LYS A 80 14.03 13.51 -5.84
N GLY A 81 15.00 12.71 -5.42
CA GLY A 81 16.14 13.21 -4.68
C GLY A 81 17.40 12.38 -4.90
N ASN A 82 18.31 12.46 -3.95
CA ASN A 82 19.61 11.79 -3.98
C ASN A 82 19.57 10.40 -3.33
N VAL A 83 18.64 10.17 -2.42
CA VAL A 83 18.34 8.89 -1.76
C VAL A 83 17.19 8.20 -2.46
N PHE A 84 16.08 8.93 -2.62
CA PHE A 84 14.89 8.47 -3.31
C PHE A 84 14.95 8.89 -4.78
N GLU A 85 15.25 7.96 -5.67
CA GLU A 85 15.20 8.25 -7.11
C GLU A 85 13.77 8.63 -7.55
N LYS A 86 12.78 7.98 -6.95
CA LYS A 86 11.38 8.33 -7.03
C LYS A 86 10.64 7.73 -5.84
N VAL A 87 9.94 8.55 -5.10
CA VAL A 87 9.00 8.10 -4.07
C VAL A 87 7.68 8.83 -4.19
N GLY A 88 6.59 8.08 -4.07
CA GLY A 88 5.25 8.64 -4.07
C GLY A 88 4.48 8.22 -2.83
N VAL A 89 3.74 9.16 -2.26
CA VAL A 89 2.83 8.96 -1.13
C VAL A 89 1.48 9.55 -1.49
N ASN A 90 0.57 8.69 -1.91
CA ASN A 90 -0.73 9.09 -2.41
C ASN A 90 -1.83 8.81 -1.41
N ILE A 91 -2.75 9.75 -1.26
CA ILE A 91 -4.02 9.53 -0.56
C ILE A 91 -5.17 9.75 -1.53
N SER A 92 -6.25 9.02 -1.33
CA SER A 92 -7.48 9.21 -2.10
C SER A 92 -8.71 8.95 -1.24
N THR A 93 -9.80 9.64 -1.60
CA THR A 93 -11.15 9.34 -1.13
C THR A 93 -12.04 9.36 -2.36
N VAL A 94 -12.53 8.20 -2.75
CA VAL A 94 -13.32 8.01 -3.98
C VAL A 94 -14.64 7.31 -3.67
N TYR A 95 -15.67 7.64 -4.41
CA TYR A 95 -16.99 7.06 -4.26
C TYR A 95 -17.72 7.01 -5.60
N GLY A 96 -18.77 6.21 -5.67
CA GLY A 96 -19.54 6.04 -6.89
C GLY A 96 -20.23 4.70 -6.96
N GLU A 97 -20.38 4.18 -8.16
CA GLU A 97 -21.00 2.89 -8.42
C GLU A 97 -20.08 2.03 -9.27
N PHE A 98 -19.92 0.76 -8.89
CA PHE A 98 -19.24 -0.25 -9.71
C PHE A 98 -20.10 -0.63 -10.93
N SER A 99 -19.44 -1.02 -12.02
CA SER A 99 -20.10 -1.60 -13.17
C SER A 99 -20.89 -2.87 -12.78
N GLU A 100 -21.89 -3.24 -13.59
CA GLU A 100 -22.70 -4.43 -13.35
C GLU A 100 -21.89 -5.73 -13.25
N GLU A 101 -20.84 -5.83 -14.03
CA GLU A 101 -19.93 -6.97 -14.00
C GLU A 101 -19.11 -7.01 -12.72
N PHE A 102 -18.58 -5.85 -12.30
CA PHE A 102 -17.67 -5.77 -11.18
C PHE A 102 -18.38 -5.85 -9.83
N ARG A 103 -19.57 -5.24 -9.69
CA ARG A 103 -20.32 -5.24 -8.43
C ARG A 103 -20.67 -6.64 -7.90
N LYS A 104 -20.82 -7.63 -8.80
CA LYS A 104 -21.12 -9.02 -8.43
C LYS A 104 -20.01 -9.71 -7.64
N GLN A 105 -18.80 -9.16 -7.69
CA GLN A 105 -17.61 -9.72 -7.06
C GLN A 105 -17.26 -9.00 -5.74
N ILE A 106 -17.99 -7.92 -5.41
CA ILE A 106 -17.66 -7.07 -4.26
C ILE A 106 -18.75 -7.22 -3.18
N PRO A 107 -18.39 -7.68 -1.97
CA PRO A 107 -19.34 -7.83 -0.87
C PRO A 107 -20.14 -6.55 -0.61
N GLY A 108 -21.47 -6.65 -0.51
CA GLY A 108 -22.39 -5.55 -0.25
C GLY A 108 -22.69 -4.64 -1.45
N ALA A 109 -22.01 -4.79 -2.57
CA ALA A 109 -22.24 -3.99 -3.77
C ALA A 109 -23.19 -4.68 -4.78
N GLU A 110 -23.56 -5.92 -4.56
CA GLU A 110 -24.22 -6.79 -5.54
C GLU A 110 -25.53 -6.18 -6.10
N LYS A 111 -26.28 -5.45 -5.27
CA LYS A 111 -27.58 -4.87 -5.64
C LYS A 111 -27.47 -3.52 -6.33
N ASN A 112 -26.72 -2.59 -5.76
CA ASN A 112 -26.70 -1.18 -6.20
C ASN A 112 -25.35 -0.67 -6.68
N GLY A 113 -24.27 -1.48 -6.53
CA GLY A 113 -22.93 -1.11 -6.93
C GLY A 113 -22.28 0.01 -6.11
N ARG A 114 -22.96 0.61 -5.14
CA ARG A 114 -22.44 1.77 -4.42
C ARG A 114 -21.22 1.43 -3.59
N PHE A 115 -20.24 2.32 -3.66
CA PHE A 115 -19.02 2.23 -2.85
C PHE A 115 -18.53 3.60 -2.39
N TRP A 116 -17.81 3.59 -1.31
CA TRP A 116 -16.97 4.67 -0.83
C TRP A 116 -15.65 4.04 -0.32
N ALA A 117 -14.52 4.61 -0.70
CA ALA A 117 -13.20 4.10 -0.30
C ALA A 117 -12.26 5.25 -0.01
N THR A 118 -11.45 5.09 1.05
CA THR A 118 -10.34 5.98 1.33
C THR A 118 -9.11 5.18 1.68
N GLY A 119 -7.93 5.70 1.37
CA GLY A 119 -6.68 4.99 1.64
C GLY A 119 -5.44 5.79 1.31
N ILE A 120 -4.31 5.19 1.69
CA ILE A 120 -2.96 5.65 1.39
C ILE A 120 -2.23 4.59 0.58
N SER A 121 -1.37 5.02 -0.33
CA SER A 121 -0.45 4.15 -1.08
C SER A 121 0.93 4.79 -1.14
N VAL A 122 1.95 4.02 -0.81
CA VAL A 122 3.36 4.44 -0.82
C VAL A 122 4.15 3.50 -1.71
N VAL A 123 4.96 4.06 -2.60
CA VAL A 123 5.96 3.28 -3.36
C VAL A 123 7.27 4.05 -3.38
N SER A 124 8.35 3.38 -3.07
CA SER A 124 9.69 3.95 -3.03
C SER A 124 10.65 3.18 -3.92
N HIS A 125 11.34 3.90 -4.83
CA HIS A 125 12.44 3.41 -5.66
C HIS A 125 13.70 4.23 -5.34
N MET A 126 14.76 3.54 -4.95
CA MET A 126 15.95 4.16 -4.33
C MET A 126 17.08 4.35 -5.33
N CYS A 127 17.89 5.40 -5.15
CA CYS A 127 19.11 5.60 -5.94
C CYS A 127 20.12 4.48 -5.68
N ASN A 128 20.37 4.17 -4.41
CA ASN A 128 21.28 3.12 -4.01
C ASN A 128 20.66 1.73 -4.22
N PRO A 129 21.26 0.83 -5.02
CA PRO A 129 20.76 -0.51 -5.29
C PRO A 129 20.62 -1.42 -4.07
N PHE A 130 21.39 -1.14 -3.00
CA PHE A 130 21.33 -1.92 -1.76
C PHE A 130 20.21 -1.51 -0.82
N ILE A 131 19.54 -0.38 -1.09
CA ILE A 131 18.30 -0.05 -0.37
C ILE A 131 17.12 -0.67 -1.14
N PRO A 132 16.36 -1.60 -0.53
CA PRO A 132 15.23 -2.23 -1.18
C PRO A 132 14.16 -1.23 -1.63
N ALA A 133 13.52 -1.49 -2.76
CA ALA A 133 12.25 -0.84 -3.07
C ALA A 133 11.17 -1.38 -2.13
N THR A 134 10.15 -0.56 -1.86
CA THR A 134 9.06 -0.96 -0.99
C THR A 134 7.73 -0.40 -1.47
N HIS A 135 6.66 -1.09 -1.11
CA HIS A 135 5.29 -0.66 -1.29
C HIS A 135 4.51 -0.85 0.02
N MET A 136 3.58 0.05 0.28
CA MET A 136 2.58 -0.09 1.34
C MET A 136 1.27 0.52 0.87
N ASN A 137 0.16 -0.15 1.14
CA ASN A 137 -1.16 0.49 1.10
C ASN A 137 -2.00 0.03 2.28
N THR A 138 -2.86 0.93 2.74
CA THR A 138 -3.95 0.61 3.65
C THR A 138 -5.18 1.41 3.25
N ARG A 139 -6.36 0.80 3.41
CA ARG A 139 -7.62 1.37 2.94
C ARG A 139 -8.80 0.97 3.78
N LEU A 140 -9.81 1.83 3.83
CA LEU A 140 -11.16 1.53 4.29
C LEU A 140 -12.11 1.48 3.09
N LEU A 141 -12.91 0.43 2.99
CA LEU A 141 -13.98 0.31 2.01
C LEU A 141 -15.34 0.24 2.71
N VAL A 142 -16.29 0.93 2.10
CA VAL A 142 -17.71 0.87 2.48
C VAL A 142 -18.51 0.60 1.22
N THR A 143 -19.34 -0.42 1.21
CA THR A 143 -20.17 -0.78 0.05
C THR A 143 -21.64 -0.91 0.45
N GLY A 144 -22.53 -0.83 -0.53
CA GLY A 144 -23.97 -0.98 -0.31
C GLY A 144 -24.62 0.17 0.45
N THR A 145 -25.84 -0.06 0.88
CA THR A 145 -26.66 0.91 1.62
C THR A 145 -27.55 0.23 2.66
N GLY A 146 -27.97 0.98 3.68
CA GLY A 146 -28.87 0.47 4.72
C GLY A 146 -28.30 -0.77 5.43
N LYS A 147 -29.14 -1.77 5.64
CA LYS A 147 -28.76 -3.02 6.35
C LYS A 147 -27.79 -3.92 5.56
N GLU A 148 -27.62 -3.67 4.27
CA GLU A 148 -26.72 -4.43 3.41
C GLU A 148 -25.32 -3.79 3.32
N LYS A 149 -25.15 -2.64 3.95
CA LYS A 149 -23.86 -1.96 4.02
C LYS A 149 -22.79 -2.89 4.58
N LYS A 150 -21.65 -2.93 3.94
CA LYS A 150 -20.45 -3.61 4.42
C LYS A 150 -19.34 -2.57 4.62
N ILE A 151 -18.56 -2.76 5.66
CA ILE A 151 -17.41 -1.92 5.98
C ILE A 151 -16.25 -2.83 6.38
N TRP A 152 -15.08 -2.63 5.78
CA TRP A 152 -13.89 -3.42 6.10
C TRP A 152 -12.61 -2.68 5.75
N PHE A 153 -11.52 -3.12 6.34
CA PHE A 153 -10.18 -2.66 6.00
C PHE A 153 -9.47 -3.66 5.10
N GLY A 154 -8.52 -3.15 4.32
CA GLY A 154 -7.56 -3.94 3.57
C GLY A 154 -6.23 -3.22 3.50
N GLY A 155 -5.17 -3.95 3.21
CA GLY A 155 -3.87 -3.34 3.08
C GLY A 155 -2.72 -4.33 3.15
N GLY A 156 -1.56 -3.77 3.44
CA GLY A 156 -0.31 -4.50 3.58
C GLY A 156 0.88 -3.67 3.14
N GLY A 157 2.04 -4.30 3.14
CA GLY A 157 3.26 -3.73 2.61
C GLY A 157 4.24 -4.84 2.29
N ASP A 158 5.09 -4.61 1.30
CA ASP A 158 6.09 -5.56 0.85
C ASP A 158 7.42 -4.89 0.53
N LEU A 159 8.47 -5.68 0.65
CA LEU A 159 9.84 -5.28 0.39
C LEU A 159 10.38 -5.99 -0.84
N THR A 160 11.02 -5.24 -1.74
CA THR A 160 11.63 -5.76 -2.97
C THR A 160 13.12 -5.44 -2.98
N PRO A 161 13.97 -6.26 -2.34
CA PRO A 161 15.43 -6.13 -2.44
C PRO A 161 15.91 -6.42 -3.86
N MET A 162 16.93 -5.69 -4.30
CA MET A 162 17.56 -5.93 -5.59
C MET A 162 18.62 -7.05 -5.51
N PHE A 163 19.15 -7.26 -4.32
CA PHE A 163 20.09 -8.31 -3.95
C PHE A 163 19.55 -9.11 -2.78
N GLU A 164 20.16 -10.25 -2.47
CA GLU A 164 19.84 -10.97 -1.23
C GLU A 164 20.20 -10.09 -0.03
N ASP A 165 19.22 -9.76 0.80
CA ASP A 165 19.37 -8.93 2.00
C ASP A 165 18.51 -9.46 3.12
N ILE A 166 19.07 -10.42 3.85
CA ILE A 166 18.40 -11.09 4.97
C ILE A 166 18.15 -10.11 6.12
N GLU A 167 19.09 -9.17 6.36
CA GLU A 167 18.97 -8.21 7.46
C GLU A 167 17.78 -7.26 7.24
N SER A 168 17.72 -6.61 6.07
CA SER A 168 16.61 -5.72 5.73
C SER A 168 15.27 -6.46 5.70
N SER A 169 15.27 -7.69 5.18
CA SER A 169 14.08 -8.55 5.17
C SER A 169 13.60 -8.85 6.59
N ASN A 170 14.51 -9.19 7.50
CA ASN A 170 14.18 -9.48 8.90
C ASN A 170 13.64 -8.24 9.63
N ILE A 171 14.23 -7.07 9.44
CA ILE A 171 13.73 -5.81 10.03
C ILE A 171 12.28 -5.57 9.60
N PHE A 172 12.02 -5.68 8.30
CA PHE A 172 10.70 -5.42 7.74
C PHE A 172 9.65 -6.43 8.22
N HIS A 173 9.99 -7.71 8.16
CA HIS A 173 9.11 -8.79 8.63
C HIS A 173 8.85 -8.75 10.14
N ASN A 174 9.87 -8.46 10.96
CA ASN A 174 9.71 -8.37 12.41
C ASN A 174 8.79 -7.21 12.80
N GLY A 175 8.91 -6.05 12.15
CA GLY A 175 8.03 -4.92 12.39
C GLY A 175 6.56 -5.27 12.15
N PHE A 176 6.24 -5.91 11.03
CA PHE A 176 4.87 -6.36 10.78
C PHE A 176 4.42 -7.51 11.69
N LYS A 177 5.30 -8.43 12.02
CA LYS A 177 5.00 -9.53 12.94
C LYS A 177 4.63 -9.00 14.34
N GLU A 178 5.38 -8.02 14.85
CA GLU A 178 5.06 -7.36 16.12
C GLU A 178 3.70 -6.67 16.09
N SER A 179 3.40 -5.93 15.00
CA SER A 179 2.10 -5.28 14.83
C SER A 179 0.95 -6.29 14.75
N CYS A 180 1.09 -7.34 13.96
CA CYS A 180 0.07 -8.38 13.82
C CYS A 180 -0.21 -9.10 15.14
N ASN A 181 0.83 -9.47 15.87
CA ASN A 181 0.72 -10.29 17.10
C ASN A 181 0.04 -9.56 18.26
N LYS A 182 -0.06 -8.22 18.23
CA LYS A 182 -0.85 -7.46 19.21
C LYS A 182 -2.34 -7.78 19.13
N TYR A 183 -2.83 -8.18 17.96
CA TYR A 183 -4.25 -8.37 17.67
C TYR A 183 -4.60 -9.85 17.50
N ASN A 184 -3.78 -10.59 16.76
CA ASN A 184 -3.97 -12.02 16.58
C ASN A 184 -2.66 -12.71 16.18
N ASN A 185 -2.26 -13.74 16.94
CA ASN A 185 -1.02 -14.48 16.68
C ASN A 185 -0.99 -15.21 15.32
N LEU A 186 -2.13 -15.38 14.66
CA LEU A 186 -2.24 -16.01 13.35
C LEU A 186 -2.18 -14.97 12.21
N TYR A 187 -2.34 -13.67 12.49
CA TYR A 187 -2.37 -12.65 11.43
C TYR A 187 -1.09 -12.66 10.62
N TYR A 188 0.06 -12.56 11.26
CA TYR A 188 1.32 -12.46 10.55
C TYR A 188 1.55 -13.66 9.60
N SER A 189 1.42 -14.88 10.08
CA SER A 189 1.67 -16.08 9.26
C SER A 189 0.72 -16.18 8.06
N ASN A 190 -0.55 -15.85 8.26
CA ASN A 190 -1.55 -15.90 7.21
C ASN A 190 -1.41 -14.73 6.22
N PHE A 191 -1.18 -13.51 6.71
CA PHE A 191 -1.02 -12.34 5.86
C PHE A 191 0.29 -12.37 5.09
N LYS A 192 1.37 -12.92 5.68
CA LYS A 192 2.61 -13.20 4.96
C LYS A 192 2.39 -14.17 3.83
N LYS A 193 1.75 -15.32 4.11
CA LYS A 193 1.44 -16.30 3.07
C LYS A 193 0.59 -15.68 1.96
N TRP A 194 -0.42 -14.89 2.31
CA TRP A 194 -1.25 -14.20 1.33
C TRP A 194 -0.45 -13.19 0.50
N CYS A 195 0.49 -12.48 1.12
CA CYS A 195 1.43 -11.57 0.45
C CYS A 195 2.32 -12.33 -0.55
N ASP A 196 2.91 -13.45 -0.13
CA ASP A 196 3.77 -14.28 -0.98
C ASP A 196 3.01 -14.81 -2.20
N ASP A 197 1.79 -15.29 -2.00
CA ASP A 197 0.91 -15.79 -3.07
C ASP A 197 0.50 -14.64 -4.03
N TYR A 198 0.25 -13.43 -3.48
CA TYR A 198 -0.18 -12.28 -4.27
C TYR A 198 0.94 -11.71 -5.14
N PHE A 199 2.14 -11.51 -4.58
CA PHE A 199 3.28 -10.89 -5.27
C PHE A 199 4.16 -11.88 -6.04
N TYR A 200 3.64 -13.04 -6.38
CA TYR A 200 4.31 -14.00 -7.26
C TYR A 200 4.16 -13.59 -8.74
N ILE A 201 5.24 -13.72 -9.52
CA ILE A 201 5.29 -13.40 -10.95
C ILE A 201 5.20 -14.69 -11.76
N PRO A 202 4.01 -15.12 -12.23
CA PRO A 202 3.82 -16.46 -12.81
C PRO A 202 4.68 -16.75 -14.02
N HIS A 203 4.79 -15.80 -14.96
CA HIS A 203 5.55 -15.98 -16.20
C HIS A 203 7.08 -15.97 -15.98
N ARG A 204 7.54 -15.49 -14.82
CA ARG A 204 8.95 -15.55 -14.40
C ARG A 204 9.23 -16.69 -13.43
N LYS A 205 8.19 -17.29 -12.84
CA LYS A 205 8.25 -18.31 -11.80
C LYS A 205 9.08 -17.89 -10.59
N GLU A 206 8.98 -16.62 -10.22
CA GLU A 206 9.72 -16.03 -9.10
C GLU A 206 8.83 -15.06 -8.29
N PRO A 207 9.12 -14.83 -6.99
CA PRO A 207 8.47 -13.78 -6.24
C PRO A 207 8.99 -12.40 -6.67
N ARG A 208 8.16 -11.36 -6.54
CA ARG A 208 8.55 -9.96 -6.80
C ARG A 208 9.64 -9.49 -5.85
N GLY A 209 9.56 -9.89 -4.59
CA GLY A 209 10.49 -9.54 -3.53
C GLY A 209 10.47 -10.54 -2.38
N THR A 210 10.88 -10.12 -1.19
CA THR A 210 10.86 -10.94 0.03
C THR A 210 9.49 -10.92 0.72
N GLY A 211 8.53 -10.17 0.17
CA GLY A 211 7.17 -10.07 0.68
C GLY A 211 7.06 -9.12 1.89
N GLY A 212 6.15 -9.42 2.75
CA GLY A 212 5.75 -8.66 3.91
C GLY A 212 4.42 -9.18 4.41
N ILE A 213 3.37 -8.36 4.43
CA ILE A 213 2.00 -8.78 4.71
C ILE A 213 1.03 -8.24 3.66
N PHE A 214 -0.02 -9.00 3.40
CA PHE A 214 -1.17 -8.58 2.60
C PHE A 214 -2.45 -9.14 3.23
N PHE A 215 -3.46 -8.28 3.39
CA PHE A 215 -4.77 -8.65 3.88
C PHE A 215 -5.88 -7.84 3.20
N ASP A 216 -7.05 -8.42 3.16
CA ASP A 216 -8.29 -7.76 2.72
C ASP A 216 -9.45 -8.31 3.54
N TYR A 217 -10.61 -7.69 3.44
CA TYR A 217 -11.81 -8.12 4.15
C TYR A 217 -11.67 -8.13 5.68
N LEU A 218 -10.78 -7.31 6.24
CA LEU A 218 -10.59 -7.22 7.69
C LEU A 218 -11.81 -6.56 8.33
N TYR A 219 -12.54 -7.37 9.06
CA TYR A 219 -13.70 -7.01 9.85
C TYR A 219 -13.84 -8.00 11.01
N THR A 220 -13.63 -7.54 12.24
CA THR A 220 -13.67 -8.38 13.45
C THR A 220 -14.89 -8.19 14.31
N ASP A 221 -15.83 -7.30 13.96
CA ASP A 221 -16.91 -6.71 14.73
C ASP A 221 -16.47 -5.59 15.69
N ASP A 222 -15.19 -5.38 15.88
CA ASP A 222 -14.63 -4.22 16.59
C ASP A 222 -13.91 -3.28 15.62
N TRP A 223 -14.65 -2.26 15.14
CA TRP A 223 -14.09 -1.29 14.22
C TRP A 223 -12.89 -0.51 14.82
N ASN A 224 -12.90 -0.25 16.14
CA ASN A 224 -11.82 0.49 16.79
C ASN A 224 -10.54 -0.36 16.83
N GLU A 225 -10.65 -1.65 17.13
CA GLU A 225 -9.53 -2.59 17.11
C GLU A 225 -8.98 -2.75 15.69
N ASP A 226 -9.86 -2.98 14.69
CA ASP A 226 -9.48 -3.05 13.28
C ASP A 226 -8.78 -1.77 12.82
N PHE A 227 -9.31 -0.61 13.17
CA PHE A 227 -8.72 0.67 12.80
C PHE A 227 -7.37 0.91 13.50
N GLN A 228 -7.22 0.49 14.75
CA GLN A 228 -5.94 0.59 15.46
C GLN A 228 -4.89 -0.33 14.83
N PHE A 229 -5.27 -1.52 14.39
CA PHE A 229 -4.39 -2.40 13.63
C PHE A 229 -3.89 -1.72 12.33
N ILE A 230 -4.77 -1.06 11.58
CA ILE A 230 -4.38 -0.29 10.38
C ILE A 230 -3.36 0.79 10.71
N LYS A 231 -3.53 1.50 11.82
CA LYS A 231 -2.57 2.50 12.28
C LYS A 231 -1.22 1.89 12.61
N ASP A 232 -1.21 0.76 13.31
CA ASP A 232 0.02 0.05 13.66
C ASP A 232 0.75 -0.49 12.43
N VAL A 233 0.03 -0.96 11.41
CA VAL A 233 0.62 -1.36 10.12
C VAL A 233 1.33 -0.18 9.44
N GLY A 234 0.69 0.98 9.36
CA GLY A 234 1.29 2.18 8.75
C GLY A 234 2.54 2.67 9.50
N LYS A 235 2.47 2.72 10.83
CA LYS A 235 3.60 3.12 11.68
C LYS A 235 4.76 2.12 11.63
N SER A 236 4.46 0.84 11.64
CA SER A 236 5.46 -0.22 11.55
C SER A 236 6.19 -0.18 10.21
N PHE A 237 5.46 0.03 9.11
CA PHE A 237 6.04 0.25 7.80
C PHE A 237 7.07 1.38 7.82
N LEU A 238 6.65 2.57 8.27
CA LEU A 238 7.51 3.76 8.28
C LEU A 238 8.76 3.53 9.13
N LYS A 239 8.59 3.03 10.37
CA LYS A 239 9.70 2.76 11.29
C LYS A 239 10.71 1.78 10.71
N SER A 240 10.23 0.63 10.20
CA SER A 240 11.09 -0.41 9.65
C SER A 240 11.81 0.05 8.39
N TYR A 241 11.15 0.82 7.53
CA TYR A 241 11.78 1.28 6.30
C TYR A 241 12.83 2.36 6.54
N ILE A 242 12.60 3.29 7.48
CA ILE A 242 13.63 4.26 7.91
C ILE A 242 14.87 3.54 8.47
N GLU A 243 14.67 2.50 9.29
CA GLU A 243 15.77 1.71 9.84
C GLU A 243 16.60 1.05 8.72
N ILE A 244 15.94 0.45 7.72
CA ILE A 244 16.58 -0.16 6.56
C ILE A 244 17.39 0.87 5.76
N ILE A 245 16.78 2.03 5.47
CA ILE A 245 17.47 3.12 4.75
C ILE A 245 18.72 3.53 5.48
N ASN A 246 18.63 3.82 6.79
CA ASN A 246 19.75 4.27 7.59
C ASN A 246 20.90 3.27 7.65
N LYS A 247 20.63 1.96 7.57
CA LYS A 247 21.66 0.92 7.52
C LYS A 247 22.37 0.83 6.18
N ARG A 248 21.67 1.10 5.08
CA ARG A 248 22.16 0.87 3.71
C ARG A 248 22.55 2.14 2.95
N ILE A 249 22.20 3.31 3.46
CA ILE A 249 22.31 4.59 2.74
C ILE A 249 23.76 4.91 2.31
N ASN A 250 24.76 4.44 3.06
CA ASN A 250 26.16 4.66 2.80
C ASN A 250 26.86 3.48 2.11
N ASP A 251 26.13 2.40 1.75
CA ASP A 251 26.70 1.26 1.05
C ASP A 251 27.18 1.71 -0.34
N LYS A 252 28.42 1.35 -0.66
CA LYS A 252 29.01 1.70 -1.95
C LYS A 252 28.54 0.74 -3.01
N PHE A 253 28.22 1.24 -4.18
CA PHE A 253 27.80 0.45 -5.33
C PHE A 253 28.49 0.92 -6.60
N ASP A 254 28.51 0.05 -7.62
CA ASP A 254 29.06 0.33 -8.93
C ASP A 254 27.99 0.28 -10.05
N GLU A 255 28.43 0.42 -11.30
CA GLU A 255 27.54 0.39 -12.47
C GLU A 255 26.90 -0.98 -12.69
N GLU A 256 27.58 -2.07 -12.31
CA GLU A 256 27.01 -3.42 -12.43
C GLU A 256 25.89 -3.64 -11.41
N ASP A 257 26.08 -3.18 -10.19
CA ASP A 257 25.02 -3.20 -9.16
C ASP A 257 23.83 -2.38 -9.60
N ARG A 258 24.06 -1.21 -10.17
CA ARG A 258 23.00 -0.36 -10.73
C ARG A 258 22.28 -1.07 -11.88
N LYS A 259 22.98 -1.73 -12.78
CA LYS A 259 22.39 -2.49 -13.87
C LYS A 259 21.49 -3.62 -13.36
N LYS A 260 21.95 -4.37 -12.35
CA LYS A 260 21.13 -5.42 -11.69
C LYS A 260 19.85 -4.85 -11.10
N GLN A 261 19.93 -3.69 -10.42
CA GLN A 261 18.75 -2.99 -9.90
C GLN A 261 17.75 -2.66 -11.03
N LEU A 262 18.21 -2.11 -12.15
CA LEU A 262 17.36 -1.74 -13.26
C LEU A 262 16.68 -2.95 -13.92
N ILE A 263 17.37 -4.10 -14.00
CA ILE A 263 16.78 -5.36 -14.48
C ILE A 263 15.72 -5.86 -13.50
N LYS A 264 16.00 -5.84 -12.19
CA LYS A 264 15.04 -6.28 -11.17
C LYS A 264 13.80 -5.38 -11.14
N ARG A 265 13.95 -4.08 -11.38
CA ARG A 265 12.84 -3.14 -11.57
C ARG A 265 11.97 -3.50 -12.77
N GLY A 266 12.52 -4.08 -13.83
CA GLY A 266 11.72 -4.63 -14.94
C GLY A 266 10.72 -5.68 -14.45
N ARG A 267 11.13 -6.58 -13.54
CA ARG A 267 10.22 -7.56 -12.90
C ARG A 267 9.12 -6.89 -12.10
N TYR A 268 9.47 -5.83 -11.36
CA TYR A 268 8.50 -5.03 -10.62
C TYR A 268 7.44 -4.41 -11.54
N VAL A 269 7.84 -3.85 -12.68
CA VAL A 269 6.93 -3.27 -13.68
C VAL A 269 6.04 -4.36 -14.29
N GLU A 270 6.62 -5.51 -14.66
CA GLU A 270 5.85 -6.64 -15.20
C GLU A 270 4.73 -7.05 -14.24
N PHE A 271 5.04 -7.19 -12.95
CA PHE A 271 4.01 -7.52 -11.95
C PHE A 271 2.93 -6.44 -11.88
N ASN A 272 3.33 -5.18 -11.73
CA ASN A 272 2.38 -4.09 -11.53
C ASN A 272 1.42 -3.91 -12.72
N LEU A 273 1.91 -4.05 -13.96
CA LEU A 273 1.08 -3.88 -15.14
C LEU A 273 0.23 -5.12 -15.48
N LEU A 274 0.73 -6.32 -15.20
CA LEU A 274 0.07 -7.56 -15.64
C LEU A 274 -0.80 -8.20 -14.54
N TYR A 275 -0.44 -8.03 -13.26
CA TYR A 275 -1.04 -8.83 -12.17
C TYR A 275 -1.55 -8.00 -11.00
N ASP A 276 -1.07 -6.75 -10.81
CA ASP A 276 -1.52 -5.96 -9.68
C ASP A 276 -2.98 -5.52 -9.84
N ARG A 277 -3.85 -6.07 -8.98
CA ARG A 277 -5.29 -5.80 -9.03
C ARG A 277 -5.60 -4.32 -8.80
N GLY A 278 -4.82 -3.64 -7.96
CA GLY A 278 -4.99 -2.20 -7.70
C GLY A 278 -4.71 -1.36 -8.95
N THR A 279 -3.61 -1.63 -9.64
CA THR A 279 -3.24 -0.97 -10.90
C THR A 279 -4.29 -1.24 -11.99
N ILE A 280 -4.64 -2.52 -12.19
CA ILE A 280 -5.64 -2.92 -13.21
C ILE A 280 -6.99 -2.28 -12.92
N PHE A 281 -7.43 -2.31 -11.66
CA PHE A 281 -8.68 -1.68 -11.24
C PHE A 281 -8.66 -0.17 -11.49
N GLY A 282 -7.62 0.52 -11.02
CA GLY A 282 -7.49 1.97 -11.19
C GLY A 282 -7.55 2.40 -12.65
N LEU A 283 -6.85 1.70 -13.54
CA LEU A 283 -6.86 1.99 -14.98
C LEU A 283 -8.20 1.69 -15.64
N LYS A 284 -8.88 0.60 -15.24
CA LYS A 284 -10.17 0.19 -15.83
C LYS A 284 -11.37 1.01 -15.35
N THR A 285 -11.28 1.63 -14.16
CA THR A 285 -12.41 2.35 -13.54
C THR A 285 -12.30 3.86 -13.66
N GLY A 286 -11.44 4.37 -14.54
CA GLY A 286 -11.27 5.81 -14.74
C GLY A 286 -10.55 6.50 -13.57
N GLY A 287 -9.69 5.78 -12.86
CA GLY A 287 -8.77 6.37 -11.89
C GLY A 287 -7.77 7.31 -12.54
N ASN A 288 -7.21 8.23 -11.76
CA ASN A 288 -6.16 9.13 -12.26
C ASN A 288 -4.92 8.32 -12.66
N THR A 289 -4.58 8.31 -13.96
CA THR A 289 -3.48 7.50 -14.52
C THR A 289 -2.14 7.82 -13.87
N GLU A 290 -1.84 9.09 -13.61
CA GLU A 290 -0.58 9.51 -12.97
C GLU A 290 -0.51 8.99 -11.52
N ALA A 291 -1.64 9.03 -10.80
CA ALA A 291 -1.73 8.49 -9.44
C ALA A 291 -1.55 6.97 -9.40
N VAL A 292 -2.12 6.25 -10.36
CA VAL A 292 -2.00 4.78 -10.47
C VAL A 292 -0.57 4.39 -10.88
N LEU A 293 -0.02 5.01 -11.94
CA LEU A 293 1.30 4.69 -12.47
C LEU A 293 2.46 5.34 -11.70
N MET A 294 2.16 6.11 -10.64
CA MET A 294 3.16 6.61 -9.70
C MET A 294 4.01 5.46 -9.13
N SER A 295 3.42 4.27 -8.96
CA SER A 295 4.08 3.08 -8.43
C SER A 295 5.25 2.55 -9.28
N LEU A 296 5.33 2.92 -10.55
CA LEU A 296 6.37 2.44 -11.44
C LEU A 296 7.70 3.15 -11.21
N PRO A 297 8.85 2.43 -11.30
CA PRO A 297 10.18 3.03 -11.20
C PRO A 297 10.45 4.00 -12.36
N PRO A 298 11.34 5.00 -12.18
CA PRO A 298 11.62 5.99 -13.22
C PRO A 298 12.43 5.42 -14.39
N MET A 299 13.19 4.33 -14.15
CA MET A 299 14.05 3.70 -15.14
C MET A 299 14.09 2.18 -14.90
N VAL A 300 14.07 1.42 -15.98
CA VAL A 300 14.17 -0.05 -16.02
C VAL A 300 14.98 -0.51 -17.21
N ILE A 301 15.47 -1.74 -17.15
CA ILE A 301 16.13 -2.42 -18.27
C ILE A 301 15.52 -3.83 -18.42
N TRP A 302 15.22 -4.20 -19.66
CA TRP A 302 15.03 -5.59 -20.07
C TRP A 302 16.21 -6.00 -20.92
N PRO A 303 16.99 -7.04 -20.49
CA PRO A 303 18.12 -7.55 -21.26
C PRO A 303 17.67 -8.27 -22.54
#